data_1671ffdc6517127b75f4aa4fb1837f57
#
_entry.id   1671ffdc6517127b75f4aa4fb1837f57
#
_cell.length_a   1.000
_cell.length_b   1.000
_cell.length_c   1.000
_cell.angle_alpha   90.00
_cell.angle_beta   90.00
_cell.angle_gamma   90.00
#
_symmetry.space_group_name_H-M   'P 1'
#
loop_
_entity.id
_entity.type
_entity.pdbx_description
1 polymer ?
#
loop_
_entity_poly.entity_id
_entity_poly.type
_entity_poly.pdbx_seq_one_letter_code
_entity_poly.pdbx_strand_id
1 'polypeptide(L)'
;MPNFKRVFIITLLMSLLSTTFLPYMNQNASAANLIPTGLYSKDLSIIIDGESFATTDPVLISNGMTLLPMRAIFEALDAQVLWNKEHQRATAIREGKTIELIINQETATVNNERFPLVAPSIMHKNRTYVPLRFVSEQFGGLVSYSHEAQTVTIRTPKEKEKENVVTKPFTLHLNNQRLNMDQPPIIRNGRTYIPAKYFTNHIEQSMEQWISPTVMDLQIQGLVFTFESGKPNILVNQEPTDSTDTPFMIGNDMYVPVHFIVNALGGSLRFRSETNEIYIYLNQFMFFSDFLPKQEGPLGVPALIPEAAATGNRQLLISDNPETLRPNVVPKSSVTLSEHVVTSEQARTDHRVFGWHVNELGKIVHLGITIENTGQSAITLPASTGYTKKSNNTWVNYDVGLPIADAVLHNRLQQKTSQGTTVNPGKTALIDSFTLHPDYIIGFLNDLTVEGTNASYTIRTVLSEEAGALTAIHDQPLPINERAAHPRGAWPHSTIEATFPVYSAGSAKTGYSISNRQTDHLLTADNSFSKTNGSVGNPGHFGMTYKVNVPIVNDTGTAQVVRMKATGRGGLYSGAIKINGDIHLIPTIKAAQEYVDLIDYVVMPGEDLIEIEVMHAGGASLPLALYIETIQ
;
A
#
# COMPACT_ATOMS: atom_id res chain seq x y z
N MET A 1 64.05 24.71 5.19
CA MET A 1 64.45 26.12 4.84
C MET A 1 63.92 26.40 3.45
N PRO A 2 63.38 27.57 3.12
CA PRO A 2 62.58 28.49 3.93
C PRO A 2 61.15 28.62 3.38
N ASN A 3 60.15 28.88 4.21
CA ASN A 3 59.50 30.15 4.62
C ASN A 3 58.97 31.07 3.52
N PHE A 4 57.67 31.38 3.61
CA PHE A 4 57.02 32.71 3.69
C PHE A 4 55.49 32.49 3.65
N LYS A 5 54.74 32.62 4.71
CA LYS A 5 54.21 33.73 5.50
C LYS A 5 53.29 34.72 4.72
N ARG A 6 52.03 34.75 5.16
CA ARG A 6 51.09 35.87 5.44
C ARG A 6 50.64 36.71 4.22
N VAL A 7 49.34 37.10 4.16
CA VAL A 7 48.74 38.22 4.90
C VAL A 7 47.20 38.23 4.74
N PHE A 8 46.50 38.48 5.84
CA PHE A 8 45.12 38.96 5.97
C PHE A 8 44.98 40.39 5.41
N ILE A 9 43.86 40.73 4.73
CA ILE A 9 43.29 42.08 4.75
C ILE A 9 41.78 42.00 4.78
N ILE A 10 41.24 42.47 5.91
CA ILE A 10 39.85 42.92 6.10
C ILE A 10 39.83 44.37 5.61
N THR A 11 38.86 44.74 4.77
CA THR A 11 38.48 46.15 4.60
C THR A 11 36.96 46.26 4.52
N LEU A 12 36.43 46.82 5.56
CA LEU A 12 35.10 47.40 5.70
C LEU A 12 35.13 48.79 5.08
N LEU A 13 34.22 49.15 4.17
CA LEU A 13 33.85 50.56 3.95
C LEU A 13 32.39 50.67 3.44
N MET A 14 31.70 51.50 4.15
CA MET A 14 30.35 52.02 3.92
C MET A 14 30.28 53.01 2.76
N SER A 15 29.06 53.13 2.25
CA SER A 15 28.36 54.30 1.66
C SER A 15 28.49 54.56 0.15
N LEU A 16 27.42 54.56 -0.57
CA LEU A 16 26.60 55.73 -0.96
C LEU A 16 25.49 55.35 -1.91
N LEU A 17 24.31 55.91 -1.64
CA LEU A 17 23.14 55.89 -2.50
C LEU A 17 23.48 56.44 -3.90
N SER A 18 23.06 55.73 -4.94
CA SER A 18 22.70 56.32 -6.22
C SER A 18 21.51 55.58 -6.80
N THR A 19 20.39 56.25 -6.78
CA THR A 19 19.15 55.87 -7.46
C THR A 19 19.38 55.91 -8.97
N THR A 20 19.34 54.74 -9.59
CA THR A 20 19.12 54.65 -11.04
C THR A 20 17.84 53.91 -11.29
N PHE A 21 16.87 54.65 -11.78
CA PHE A 21 15.64 54.15 -12.42
C PHE A 21 16.06 53.21 -13.56
N LEU A 22 15.74 51.91 -13.41
CA LEU A 22 15.69 50.97 -14.52
C LEU A 22 14.22 50.70 -14.85
N PRO A 23 13.83 50.62 -16.11
CA PRO A 23 12.46 50.45 -16.49
C PRO A 23 11.97 49.06 -16.13
N TYR A 24 10.77 49.00 -15.56
CA TYR A 24 10.01 47.81 -15.28
C TYR A 24 9.74 47.07 -16.60
N MET A 25 10.58 46.12 -16.96
CA MET A 25 10.27 45.17 -18.01
C MET A 25 9.20 44.23 -17.51
N ASN A 26 8.01 44.44 -18.02
CA ASN A 26 6.87 43.56 -17.91
C ASN A 26 7.26 42.21 -18.55
N GLN A 27 7.84 41.29 -17.78
CA GLN A 27 7.96 39.91 -18.20
C GLN A 27 6.58 39.28 -18.04
N ASN A 28 5.81 39.31 -19.10
CA ASN A 28 4.78 38.34 -19.33
C ASN A 28 5.48 36.96 -19.41
N ALA A 29 5.71 36.34 -18.27
CA ALA A 29 6.00 34.92 -18.21
C ALA A 29 4.75 34.20 -18.71
N SER A 30 4.76 33.90 -19.99
CA SER A 30 3.88 32.88 -20.55
C SER A 30 4.06 31.63 -19.66
N ALA A 31 3.01 31.27 -18.93
CA ALA A 31 2.99 30.02 -18.18
C ALA A 31 3.25 28.90 -19.20
N ALA A 32 4.47 28.38 -19.21
CA ALA A 32 4.80 27.20 -19.98
C ALA A 32 3.83 26.11 -19.49
N ASN A 33 3.01 25.59 -20.40
CA ASN A 33 2.18 24.43 -20.17
C ASN A 33 3.10 23.28 -19.76
N LEU A 34 3.30 23.08 -18.46
CA LEU A 34 3.92 21.87 -17.91
C LEU A 34 2.94 20.75 -18.17
N ILE A 35 3.16 19.98 -19.23
CA ILE A 35 2.46 18.72 -19.47
C ILE A 35 2.92 17.79 -18.37
N PRO A 36 2.02 17.28 -17.49
CA PRO A 36 2.40 16.33 -16.45
C PRO A 36 3.07 15.12 -17.10
N THR A 37 4.17 14.66 -16.53
CA THR A 37 4.82 13.40 -16.92
C THR A 37 3.83 12.26 -16.76
N GLY A 38 3.39 11.65 -17.87
CA GLY A 38 2.37 10.59 -17.87
C GLY A 38 1.04 10.95 -18.51
N LEU A 39 0.91 12.15 -19.12
CA LEU A 39 -0.29 12.51 -19.86
C LEU A 39 -0.31 11.82 -21.24
N TYR A 40 -1.36 11.04 -21.51
CA TYR A 40 -1.56 10.41 -22.82
C TYR A 40 -3.06 10.37 -23.17
N SER A 41 -3.37 10.28 -24.47
CA SER A 41 -4.74 10.07 -24.93
C SER A 41 -5.07 8.56 -24.91
N LYS A 42 -6.30 8.24 -24.50
CA LYS A 42 -6.81 6.87 -24.51
C LYS A 42 -8.17 6.83 -25.20
N ASP A 43 -8.36 5.82 -26.02
CA ASP A 43 -9.66 5.57 -26.64
C ASP A 43 -10.53 4.81 -25.62
N LEU A 44 -11.49 5.53 -25.03
CA LEU A 44 -12.41 5.03 -24.03
C LEU A 44 -13.83 5.38 -24.44
N SER A 45 -14.73 4.40 -24.38
CA SER A 45 -16.16 4.64 -24.44
C SER A 45 -16.65 5.23 -23.12
N ILE A 46 -17.48 6.26 -23.18
CA ILE A 46 -18.09 6.86 -22.01
C ILE A 46 -19.60 6.73 -22.14
N ILE A 47 -20.25 6.21 -21.13
CA ILE A 47 -21.69 6.06 -21.05
C ILE A 47 -22.19 6.85 -19.84
N ILE A 48 -23.15 7.76 -20.08
CA ILE A 48 -23.80 8.55 -19.03
C ILE A 48 -25.29 8.18 -19.04
N ASP A 49 -25.77 7.67 -17.91
CA ASP A 49 -27.18 7.23 -17.73
C ASP A 49 -27.70 6.26 -18.81
N GLY A 50 -26.80 5.42 -19.33
CA GLY A 50 -27.11 4.41 -20.34
C GLY A 50 -26.96 4.90 -21.78
N GLU A 51 -26.71 6.19 -22.00
CA GLU A 51 -26.49 6.78 -23.32
C GLU A 51 -24.98 6.96 -23.61
N SER A 52 -24.58 6.72 -24.86
CA SER A 52 -23.19 6.93 -25.27
C SER A 52 -22.85 8.41 -25.31
N PHE A 53 -21.87 8.81 -24.52
CA PHE A 53 -21.34 10.16 -24.49
C PHE A 53 -20.18 10.30 -25.48
N ALA A 54 -20.39 11.10 -26.51
CA ALA A 54 -19.37 11.41 -27.52
C ALA A 54 -18.78 12.81 -27.28
N THR A 55 -17.48 12.94 -27.33
CA THR A 55 -16.77 14.21 -27.33
C THR A 55 -15.88 14.31 -28.56
N THR A 56 -15.80 15.51 -29.14
CA THR A 56 -14.92 15.79 -30.29
C THR A 56 -13.45 15.89 -29.89
N ASP A 57 -13.19 16.11 -28.61
CA ASP A 57 -11.84 16.21 -28.04
C ASP A 57 -11.44 14.86 -27.41
N PRO A 58 -10.17 14.45 -27.47
CA PRO A 58 -9.72 13.16 -26.96
C PRO A 58 -9.89 13.04 -25.44
N VAL A 59 -10.15 11.82 -24.98
CA VAL A 59 -10.06 11.47 -23.55
C VAL A 59 -8.57 11.43 -23.16
N LEU A 60 -8.22 12.06 -22.06
CA LEU A 60 -6.83 12.07 -21.56
C LEU A 60 -6.73 11.27 -20.26
N ILE A 61 -5.59 10.65 -20.07
CA ILE A 61 -5.24 9.99 -18.81
C ILE A 61 -4.05 10.74 -18.19
N SER A 62 -4.17 11.07 -16.91
CA SER A 62 -3.09 11.66 -16.10
C SER A 62 -3.10 11.00 -14.73
N ASN A 63 -1.94 10.53 -14.27
CA ASN A 63 -1.81 9.80 -12.98
C ASN A 63 -2.84 8.66 -12.82
N GLY A 64 -3.14 7.93 -13.91
CA GLY A 64 -4.14 6.86 -13.91
C GLY A 64 -5.60 7.34 -13.87
N MET A 65 -5.85 8.65 -13.84
CA MET A 65 -7.19 9.23 -13.81
C MET A 65 -7.64 9.72 -15.18
N THR A 66 -8.90 9.46 -15.50
CA THR A 66 -9.54 9.94 -16.73
C THR A 66 -9.85 11.42 -16.62
N LEU A 67 -9.37 12.20 -17.58
CA LEU A 67 -9.66 13.62 -17.73
C LEU A 67 -10.51 13.82 -18.97
N LEU A 68 -11.58 14.59 -18.84
CA LEU A 68 -12.48 14.98 -19.94
C LEU A 68 -12.51 16.49 -20.17
N PRO A 69 -12.85 16.91 -21.41
CA PRO A 69 -13.11 18.30 -21.67
C PRO A 69 -14.20 18.86 -20.74
N MET A 70 -13.85 19.88 -19.96
CA MET A 70 -14.65 20.44 -18.89
C MET A 70 -16.10 20.73 -19.30
N ARG A 71 -16.28 21.48 -20.41
CA ARG A 71 -17.60 21.87 -20.86
C ARG A 71 -18.46 20.65 -21.18
N ALA A 72 -17.90 19.70 -21.92
CA ALA A 72 -18.62 18.50 -22.34
C ALA A 72 -19.13 17.68 -21.15
N ILE A 73 -18.30 17.45 -20.15
CA ILE A 73 -18.70 16.64 -18.99
C ILE A 73 -19.68 17.39 -18.08
N PHE A 74 -19.49 18.69 -17.85
CA PHE A 74 -20.38 19.43 -16.98
C PHE A 74 -21.78 19.66 -17.63
N GLU A 75 -21.83 19.92 -18.94
CA GLU A 75 -23.09 19.97 -19.67
C GLU A 75 -23.82 18.62 -19.66
N ALA A 76 -23.10 17.51 -19.80
CA ALA A 76 -23.67 16.16 -19.72
C ALA A 76 -24.15 15.79 -18.30
N LEU A 77 -23.67 16.48 -17.29
CA LEU A 77 -24.10 16.34 -15.89
C LEU A 77 -25.15 17.43 -15.50
N ASP A 78 -25.75 18.14 -16.45
CA ASP A 78 -26.68 19.22 -16.22
C ASP A 78 -26.18 20.32 -15.29
N ALA A 79 -24.88 20.59 -15.30
CA ALA A 79 -24.24 21.62 -14.50
C ALA A 79 -23.98 22.89 -15.31
N GLN A 80 -24.27 24.05 -14.73
CA GLN A 80 -23.87 25.33 -15.30
C GLN A 80 -22.37 25.53 -15.19
N VAL A 81 -21.71 25.92 -16.29
CA VAL A 81 -20.26 26.08 -16.36
C VAL A 81 -19.85 27.52 -16.50
N LEU A 82 -18.97 28.00 -15.65
CA LEU A 82 -18.35 29.32 -15.71
C LEU A 82 -16.83 29.15 -15.81
N TRP A 83 -16.23 29.99 -16.66
CA TRP A 83 -14.76 30.04 -16.80
C TRP A 83 -14.23 31.43 -16.47
N ASN A 84 -13.36 31.50 -15.49
CA ASN A 84 -12.62 32.72 -15.15
C ASN A 84 -11.19 32.62 -15.73
N LYS A 85 -10.93 33.44 -16.78
CA LYS A 85 -9.65 33.43 -17.49
C LYS A 85 -8.50 34.03 -16.65
N GLU A 86 -8.81 35.03 -15.81
CA GLU A 86 -7.81 35.71 -14.99
C GLU A 86 -7.26 34.81 -13.90
N HIS A 87 -8.11 34.02 -13.26
CA HIS A 87 -7.73 33.09 -12.20
C HIS A 87 -7.54 31.65 -12.70
N GLN A 88 -7.66 31.41 -14.01
CA GLN A 88 -7.61 30.07 -14.63
C GLN A 88 -8.50 29.05 -13.89
N ARG A 89 -9.71 29.49 -13.52
CA ARG A 89 -10.63 28.73 -12.68
C ARG A 89 -11.88 28.32 -13.46
N ALA A 90 -12.19 27.04 -13.37
CA ALA A 90 -13.44 26.46 -13.81
C ALA A 90 -14.40 26.39 -12.62
N THR A 91 -15.62 26.86 -12.77
CA THR A 91 -16.66 26.72 -11.75
C THR A 91 -17.85 25.99 -12.37
N ALA A 92 -18.31 24.93 -11.72
CA ALA A 92 -19.51 24.20 -12.09
C ALA A 92 -20.55 24.30 -10.98
N ILE A 93 -21.78 24.56 -11.33
CA ILE A 93 -22.88 24.75 -10.38
C ILE A 93 -24.05 23.85 -10.79
N ARG A 94 -24.51 23.02 -9.84
CA ARG A 94 -25.69 22.17 -10.00
C ARG A 94 -26.42 22.03 -8.67
N GLU A 95 -27.72 22.26 -8.65
CA GLU A 95 -28.59 22.06 -7.48
C GLU A 95 -28.04 22.68 -6.17
N GLY A 96 -27.47 23.91 -6.29
CA GLY A 96 -26.90 24.63 -5.15
C GLY A 96 -25.51 24.17 -4.71
N LYS A 97 -24.95 23.15 -5.34
CA LYS A 97 -23.57 22.72 -5.13
C LYS A 97 -22.64 23.39 -6.14
N THR A 98 -21.55 23.95 -5.64
CA THR A 98 -20.54 24.64 -6.45
C THR A 98 -19.22 23.89 -6.37
N ILE A 99 -18.64 23.55 -7.53
CA ILE A 99 -17.30 22.96 -7.65
C ILE A 99 -16.40 23.96 -8.34
N GLU A 100 -15.25 24.27 -7.74
CA GLU A 100 -14.23 25.14 -8.32
C GLU A 100 -12.93 24.35 -8.52
N LEU A 101 -12.39 24.43 -9.73
CA LEU A 101 -11.17 23.76 -10.16
C LEU A 101 -10.22 24.82 -10.75
N ILE A 102 -9.04 24.96 -10.17
CA ILE A 102 -7.98 25.84 -10.69
C ILE A 102 -6.99 24.98 -11.48
N ILE A 103 -6.59 25.44 -12.65
CA ILE A 103 -5.67 24.73 -13.53
C ILE A 103 -4.35 24.48 -12.83
N ASN A 104 -3.82 23.25 -12.97
CA ASN A 104 -2.56 22.77 -12.38
C ASN A 104 -2.52 22.75 -10.84
N GLN A 105 -3.65 22.88 -10.16
CA GLN A 105 -3.73 22.68 -8.70
C GLN A 105 -4.20 21.27 -8.35
N GLU A 106 -3.57 20.67 -7.36
CA GLU A 106 -3.91 19.35 -6.82
C GLU A 106 -5.05 19.40 -5.79
N THR A 107 -5.79 20.51 -5.77
CA THR A 107 -6.96 20.68 -4.91
C THR A 107 -8.11 21.31 -5.68
N ALA A 108 -9.33 20.89 -5.36
CA ALA A 108 -10.57 21.51 -5.76
C ALA A 108 -11.27 22.15 -4.55
N THR A 109 -12.19 23.06 -4.81
CA THR A 109 -13.09 23.60 -3.78
C THR A 109 -14.51 23.16 -4.08
N VAL A 110 -15.21 22.59 -3.10
CA VAL A 110 -16.63 22.23 -3.20
C VAL A 110 -17.37 22.91 -2.06
N ASN A 111 -18.31 23.79 -2.38
CA ASN A 111 -19.04 24.59 -1.39
C ASN A 111 -18.13 25.29 -0.35
N ASN A 112 -17.00 25.85 -0.81
CA ASN A 112 -15.93 26.49 -0.03
C ASN A 112 -15.04 25.54 0.80
N GLU A 113 -15.23 24.23 0.74
CA GLU A 113 -14.34 23.23 1.36
C GLU A 113 -13.31 22.72 0.35
N ARG A 114 -12.08 22.47 0.79
CA ARG A 114 -10.99 22.00 -0.06
C ARG A 114 -10.90 20.48 -0.09
N PHE A 115 -10.79 19.93 -1.29
CA PHE A 115 -10.65 18.50 -1.56
C PHE A 115 -9.37 18.24 -2.36
N PRO A 116 -8.57 17.23 -2.02
CA PRO A 116 -7.41 16.83 -2.81
C PRO A 116 -7.85 16.18 -4.13
N LEU A 117 -7.09 16.42 -5.18
CA LEU A 117 -7.25 15.79 -6.50
C LEU A 117 -6.09 14.82 -6.74
N VAL A 118 -6.39 13.61 -7.18
CA VAL A 118 -5.37 12.62 -7.61
C VAL A 118 -4.69 13.08 -8.90
N ALA A 119 -5.43 13.75 -9.78
CA ALA A 119 -4.90 14.41 -10.97
C ALA A 119 -5.46 15.83 -11.04
N PRO A 120 -4.63 16.85 -11.25
CA PRO A 120 -5.09 18.24 -11.38
C PRO A 120 -5.88 18.44 -12.67
N SER A 121 -6.74 19.46 -12.67
CA SER A 121 -7.31 19.99 -13.93
C SER A 121 -6.21 20.64 -14.75
N ILE A 122 -6.20 20.40 -16.05
CA ILE A 122 -5.14 20.88 -16.96
C ILE A 122 -5.69 21.64 -18.15
N MET A 123 -4.83 22.45 -18.76
CA MET A 123 -5.08 23.03 -20.09
C MET A 123 -4.36 22.19 -21.15
N HIS A 124 -5.09 21.65 -22.12
CA HIS A 124 -4.52 20.93 -23.26
C HIS A 124 -5.15 21.44 -24.57
N LYS A 125 -4.33 21.86 -25.53
CA LYS A 125 -4.77 22.41 -26.84
C LYS A 125 -5.89 23.44 -26.72
N ASN A 126 -5.75 24.41 -25.80
CA ASN A 126 -6.74 25.46 -25.50
C ASN A 126 -8.10 24.95 -24.96
N ARG A 127 -8.13 23.74 -24.42
CA ARG A 127 -9.29 23.16 -23.74
C ARG A 127 -8.94 22.86 -22.29
N THR A 128 -9.87 23.14 -21.39
CA THR A 128 -9.76 22.76 -19.99
C THR A 128 -10.23 21.32 -19.81
N TYR A 129 -9.42 20.50 -19.20
CA TYR A 129 -9.71 19.11 -18.84
C TYR A 129 -9.84 18.97 -17.34
N VAL A 130 -10.83 18.22 -16.89
CA VAL A 130 -11.15 18.03 -15.48
C VAL A 130 -11.21 16.55 -15.11
N PRO A 131 -10.86 16.17 -13.86
CA PRO A 131 -10.93 14.79 -13.41
C PRO A 131 -12.37 14.28 -13.42
N LEU A 132 -12.67 13.37 -14.34
CA LEU A 132 -14.02 12.83 -14.58
C LEU A 132 -14.67 12.31 -13.31
N ARG A 133 -13.98 11.39 -12.61
CA ARG A 133 -14.50 10.73 -11.42
C ARG A 133 -14.83 11.75 -10.33
N PHE A 134 -13.87 12.62 -10.00
CA PHE A 134 -14.08 13.64 -8.98
C PHE A 134 -15.32 14.49 -9.25
N VAL A 135 -15.42 15.03 -10.47
CA VAL A 135 -16.54 15.91 -10.86
C VAL A 135 -17.87 15.16 -10.79
N SER A 136 -17.93 13.96 -11.34
CA SER A 136 -19.16 13.16 -11.36
C SER A 136 -19.61 12.78 -9.95
N GLU A 137 -18.69 12.32 -9.10
CA GLU A 137 -18.99 11.92 -7.72
C GLU A 137 -19.38 13.11 -6.85
N GLN A 138 -18.76 14.27 -7.07
CA GLN A 138 -19.15 15.49 -6.35
C GLN A 138 -20.59 15.94 -6.68
N PHE A 139 -21.09 15.67 -7.87
CA PHE A 139 -22.51 15.87 -8.21
C PHE A 139 -23.40 14.66 -7.89
N GLY A 140 -22.89 13.72 -7.10
CA GLY A 140 -23.64 12.54 -6.65
C GLY A 140 -23.71 11.41 -7.67
N GLY A 141 -22.97 11.48 -8.77
CA GLY A 141 -22.90 10.44 -9.79
C GLY A 141 -22.04 9.26 -9.33
N LEU A 142 -22.38 8.06 -9.81
CA LEU A 142 -21.62 6.85 -9.63
C LEU A 142 -20.76 6.59 -10.86
N VAL A 143 -19.45 6.44 -10.68
CA VAL A 143 -18.50 6.18 -11.77
C VAL A 143 -17.92 4.77 -11.65
N SER A 144 -18.15 3.96 -12.68
CA SER A 144 -17.54 2.63 -12.81
C SER A 144 -16.73 2.55 -14.10
N TYR A 145 -15.69 1.70 -14.10
CA TYR A 145 -14.85 1.43 -15.26
C TYR A 145 -14.79 -0.07 -15.54
N SER A 146 -15.06 -0.45 -16.79
CA SER A 146 -14.85 -1.80 -17.30
C SER A 146 -13.58 -1.83 -18.11
N HIS A 147 -12.59 -2.57 -17.62
CA HIS A 147 -11.32 -2.75 -18.32
C HIS A 147 -11.50 -3.58 -19.61
N GLU A 148 -12.38 -4.59 -19.58
CA GLU A 148 -12.66 -5.47 -20.72
C GLU A 148 -13.33 -4.71 -21.86
N ALA A 149 -14.33 -3.88 -21.54
CA ALA A 149 -15.05 -3.06 -22.51
C ALA A 149 -14.37 -1.71 -22.81
N GLN A 150 -13.27 -1.36 -22.11
CA GLN A 150 -12.64 -0.03 -22.16
C GLN A 150 -13.68 1.10 -22.02
N THR A 151 -14.63 0.93 -21.08
CA THR A 151 -15.81 1.79 -20.94
C THR A 151 -15.88 2.38 -19.53
N VAL A 152 -16.05 3.70 -19.45
CA VAL A 152 -16.41 4.41 -18.23
C VAL A 152 -17.93 4.63 -18.24
N THR A 153 -18.61 4.16 -17.19
CA THR A 153 -20.05 4.38 -17.03
C THR A 153 -20.29 5.32 -15.86
N ILE A 154 -21.06 6.36 -16.11
CA ILE A 154 -21.51 7.36 -15.14
C ILE A 154 -23.02 7.23 -15.00
N ARG A 155 -23.51 7.17 -13.76
CA ARG A 155 -24.93 7.28 -13.45
C ARG A 155 -25.14 8.52 -12.60
N THR A 156 -25.93 9.47 -13.12
CA THR A 156 -26.26 10.70 -12.39
C THR A 156 -27.44 10.47 -11.45
N PRO A 157 -27.52 11.19 -10.31
CA PRO A 157 -28.73 11.16 -9.51
C PRO A 157 -29.84 11.88 -10.32
N LYS A 158 -30.87 11.15 -10.72
CA LYS A 158 -32.09 11.77 -11.24
C LYS A 158 -32.84 12.45 -10.11
N GLU A 159 -33.49 13.61 -10.41
CA GLU A 159 -34.33 14.36 -9.49
C GLU A 159 -35.20 13.45 -8.61
N LYS A 160 -35.37 13.83 -7.33
CA LYS A 160 -36.13 13.10 -6.29
C LYS A 160 -37.29 12.26 -6.83
N GLU A 161 -36.99 11.10 -7.43
CA GLU A 161 -37.94 10.04 -7.59
C GLU A 161 -38.22 9.43 -6.22
N LYS A 162 -39.50 9.21 -5.91
CA LYS A 162 -39.98 8.45 -4.75
C LYS A 162 -39.05 7.28 -4.49
N GLU A 163 -38.61 7.11 -3.23
CA GLU A 163 -37.78 6.01 -2.77
C GLU A 163 -38.12 4.70 -3.48
N ASN A 164 -37.33 4.34 -4.50
CA ASN A 164 -37.48 3.07 -5.17
C ASN A 164 -36.81 1.99 -4.31
N VAL A 165 -37.54 1.49 -3.33
CA VAL A 165 -37.17 0.27 -2.61
C VAL A 165 -37.51 -0.91 -3.50
N VAL A 166 -36.51 -1.45 -4.18
CA VAL A 166 -36.68 -2.67 -4.97
C VAL A 166 -36.35 -3.88 -4.10
N THR A 167 -37.37 -4.56 -3.62
CA THR A 167 -37.25 -5.87 -2.96
C THR A 167 -37.31 -6.98 -4.01
N LYS A 168 -36.30 -7.08 -4.87
CA LYS A 168 -36.10 -8.28 -5.69
C LYS A 168 -35.29 -9.30 -4.91
N PRO A 169 -35.57 -10.61 -5.03
CA PRO A 169 -34.73 -11.62 -4.42
C PRO A 169 -33.37 -11.64 -5.14
N PHE A 170 -32.38 -11.02 -4.51
CA PHE A 170 -30.98 -11.14 -4.93
C PHE A 170 -30.31 -12.25 -4.14
N THR A 171 -29.44 -13.00 -4.81
CA THR A 171 -28.53 -13.92 -4.13
C THR A 171 -27.21 -13.21 -3.89
N LEU A 172 -26.74 -13.20 -2.66
CA LEU A 172 -25.40 -12.69 -2.33
C LEU A 172 -24.41 -13.83 -2.20
N HIS A 173 -23.23 -13.59 -2.72
CA HIS A 173 -22.07 -14.45 -2.56
C HIS A 173 -20.94 -13.66 -1.89
N LEU A 174 -20.36 -14.22 -0.85
CA LEU A 174 -19.17 -13.69 -0.19
C LEU A 174 -17.99 -14.62 -0.51
N ASN A 175 -16.98 -14.12 -1.20
CA ASN A 175 -15.82 -14.90 -1.64
C ASN A 175 -16.20 -16.21 -2.35
N ASN A 176 -17.20 -16.15 -3.26
CA ASN A 176 -17.83 -17.26 -3.98
C ASN A 176 -18.71 -18.21 -3.12
N GLN A 177 -18.85 -18.00 -1.83
CA GLN A 177 -19.76 -18.75 -0.99
C GLN A 177 -21.12 -18.04 -0.96
N ARG A 178 -22.20 -18.79 -1.29
CA ARG A 178 -23.57 -18.24 -1.22
C ARG A 178 -23.94 -17.93 0.21
N LEU A 179 -24.43 -16.72 0.48
CA LEU A 179 -24.97 -16.34 1.78
C LEU A 179 -26.41 -16.82 1.89
N ASN A 180 -26.69 -17.59 2.93
CA ASN A 180 -28.08 -17.97 3.29
C ASN A 180 -28.67 -16.85 4.12
N MET A 181 -29.61 -16.11 3.53
CA MET A 181 -30.23 -14.94 4.12
C MET A 181 -31.70 -15.22 4.39
N ASP A 182 -32.15 -15.05 5.64
CA ASP A 182 -33.54 -15.07 6.06
C ASP A 182 -34.26 -13.75 5.75
N GLN A 183 -33.51 -12.68 5.53
CA GLN A 183 -34.01 -11.37 5.12
C GLN A 183 -33.35 -10.94 3.79
N PRO A 184 -34.14 -10.51 2.81
CA PRO A 184 -33.58 -10.17 1.50
C PRO A 184 -32.76 -8.87 1.56
N PRO A 185 -31.74 -8.74 0.68
CA PRO A 185 -31.07 -7.46 0.46
C PRO A 185 -32.08 -6.43 -0.06
N ILE A 186 -31.86 -5.18 0.31
CA ILE A 186 -32.67 -4.04 -0.14
C ILE A 186 -31.81 -3.14 -1.00
N ILE A 187 -32.31 -2.80 -2.18
CA ILE A 187 -31.69 -1.77 -3.01
C ILE A 187 -32.45 -0.46 -2.80
N ARG A 188 -31.75 0.53 -2.27
CA ARG A 188 -32.26 1.88 -2.04
C ARG A 188 -31.36 2.87 -2.76
N ASN A 189 -31.91 3.66 -3.65
CA ASN A 189 -31.16 4.64 -4.46
C ASN A 189 -29.96 4.03 -5.20
N GLY A 190 -30.13 2.82 -5.77
CA GLY A 190 -29.08 2.10 -6.48
C GLY A 190 -27.99 1.51 -5.58
N ARG A 191 -28.10 1.60 -4.26
CA ARG A 191 -27.18 1.03 -3.27
C ARG A 191 -27.81 -0.20 -2.62
N THR A 192 -26.99 -1.23 -2.45
CA THR A 192 -27.40 -2.47 -1.77
C THR A 192 -27.17 -2.37 -0.27
N TYR A 193 -28.19 -2.68 0.50
CA TYR A 193 -28.15 -2.77 1.96
C TYR A 193 -28.51 -4.19 2.39
N ILE A 194 -27.83 -4.69 3.41
CA ILE A 194 -28.11 -5.97 4.07
C ILE A 194 -28.09 -5.77 5.58
N PRO A 195 -28.78 -6.61 6.35
CA PRO A 195 -28.60 -6.66 7.80
C PRO A 195 -27.14 -6.91 8.16
N ALA A 196 -26.61 -6.13 9.11
CA ALA A 196 -25.20 -6.21 9.53
C ALA A 196 -24.80 -7.61 9.98
N LYS A 197 -25.72 -8.36 10.61
CA LYS A 197 -25.53 -9.74 11.06
C LYS A 197 -25.01 -10.69 9.98
N TYR A 198 -25.23 -10.41 8.69
CA TYR A 198 -24.70 -11.27 7.63
C TYR A 198 -23.20 -11.07 7.41
N PHE A 199 -22.64 -9.94 7.80
CA PHE A 199 -21.19 -9.79 7.86
C PHE A 199 -20.64 -10.59 9.05
N THR A 200 -21.22 -10.44 10.24
CA THR A 200 -20.71 -11.10 11.45
C THR A 200 -20.88 -12.62 11.44
N ASN A 201 -21.89 -13.13 10.76
CA ASN A 201 -22.11 -14.58 10.63
C ASN A 201 -21.16 -15.26 9.63
N HIS A 202 -20.51 -14.51 8.72
CA HIS A 202 -19.74 -15.09 7.62
C HIS A 202 -18.31 -14.57 7.52
N ILE A 203 -17.92 -13.61 8.34
CA ILE A 203 -16.56 -13.08 8.39
C ILE A 203 -16.00 -13.35 9.79
N GLU A 204 -14.91 -14.09 9.85
CA GLU A 204 -14.19 -14.31 11.11
C GLU A 204 -13.71 -12.98 11.70
N GLN A 205 -13.63 -12.88 13.02
CA GLN A 205 -13.23 -11.68 13.76
C GLN A 205 -14.11 -10.47 13.44
N SER A 206 -15.41 -10.70 13.32
CA SER A 206 -16.40 -9.63 13.20
C SER A 206 -17.42 -9.73 14.33
N MET A 207 -17.93 -8.59 14.78
CA MET A 207 -18.94 -8.51 15.85
C MET A 207 -19.79 -7.25 15.71
N GLU A 208 -21.03 -7.36 16.21
CA GLU A 208 -21.92 -6.22 16.39
C GLU A 208 -21.92 -5.80 17.85
N GLN A 209 -21.80 -4.50 18.09
CA GLN A 209 -21.98 -3.91 19.41
C GLN A 209 -23.00 -2.77 19.34
N TRP A 210 -24.13 -2.94 19.99
CA TRP A 210 -25.16 -1.91 20.07
C TRP A 210 -24.83 -0.89 21.15
N ILE A 211 -24.69 0.38 20.76
CA ILE A 211 -24.44 1.51 21.66
C ILE A 211 -25.77 2.07 22.16
N SER A 212 -26.79 2.09 21.30
CA SER A 212 -28.17 2.48 21.59
C SER A 212 -29.13 1.74 20.65
N PRO A 213 -30.46 1.83 20.83
CA PRO A 213 -31.41 1.18 19.91
C PRO A 213 -31.29 1.59 18.44
N THR A 214 -30.62 2.71 18.14
CA THR A 214 -30.46 3.25 16.79
C THR A 214 -29.00 3.43 16.36
N VAL A 215 -28.03 3.11 17.25
CA VAL A 215 -26.59 3.25 16.98
C VAL A 215 -25.89 1.93 17.24
N MET A 216 -25.13 1.49 16.25
CA MET A 216 -24.42 0.21 16.30
C MET A 216 -22.98 0.37 15.78
N ASP A 217 -22.06 -0.23 16.47
CA ASP A 217 -20.71 -0.51 15.98
C ASP A 217 -20.69 -1.90 15.34
N LEU A 218 -20.21 -1.95 14.10
CA LEU A 218 -19.91 -3.18 13.38
C LEU A 218 -18.40 -3.29 13.25
N GLN A 219 -17.79 -4.17 14.03
CA GLN A 219 -16.39 -4.48 13.90
C GLN A 219 -16.20 -5.57 12.85
N ILE A 220 -15.34 -5.31 11.86
CA ILE A 220 -14.95 -6.28 10.82
C ILE A 220 -13.45 -6.13 10.60
N GLN A 221 -12.69 -7.20 10.87
CA GLN A 221 -11.26 -7.31 10.54
C GLN A 221 -10.42 -6.10 11.00
N GLY A 222 -10.67 -5.61 12.20
CA GLY A 222 -9.92 -4.50 12.80
C GLY A 222 -10.45 -3.10 12.44
N LEU A 223 -11.45 -2.97 11.57
CA LEU A 223 -12.17 -1.71 11.36
C LEU A 223 -13.45 -1.70 12.19
N VAL A 224 -13.74 -0.56 12.80
CA VAL A 224 -15.00 -0.31 13.52
C VAL A 224 -15.81 0.68 12.71
N PHE A 225 -16.96 0.23 12.22
CA PHE A 225 -17.94 1.04 11.51
C PHE A 225 -19.05 1.44 12.47
N THR A 226 -19.21 2.72 12.74
CA THR A 226 -20.34 3.21 13.54
C THR A 226 -21.47 3.67 12.63
N PHE A 227 -22.62 3.03 12.76
CA PHE A 227 -23.84 3.33 12.02
C PHE A 227 -24.89 3.93 12.93
N GLU A 228 -25.50 5.05 12.52
CA GLU A 228 -26.68 5.63 13.14
C GLU A 228 -27.86 5.57 12.16
N SER A 229 -28.95 4.92 12.56
CA SER A 229 -30.14 4.77 11.72
C SER A 229 -30.73 6.11 11.30
N GLY A 230 -30.95 6.26 9.99
CA GLY A 230 -31.52 7.47 9.40
C GLY A 230 -30.53 8.62 9.21
N LYS A 231 -29.24 8.45 9.52
CA LYS A 231 -28.19 9.46 9.30
C LYS A 231 -27.12 8.97 8.33
N PRO A 232 -26.67 9.81 7.38
CA PRO A 232 -25.62 9.45 6.44
C PRO A 232 -24.21 9.51 7.05
N ASN A 233 -24.08 9.92 8.29
CA ASN A 233 -22.80 10.09 8.96
C ASN A 233 -22.27 8.72 9.45
N ILE A 234 -21.55 8.01 8.59
CA ILE A 234 -20.88 6.76 8.94
C ILE A 234 -19.48 7.09 9.44
N LEU A 235 -19.13 6.59 10.64
CA LEU A 235 -17.76 6.70 11.15
C LEU A 235 -16.99 5.41 10.86
N VAL A 236 -15.68 5.54 10.58
CA VAL A 236 -14.74 4.42 10.53
C VAL A 236 -13.64 4.69 11.54
N ASN A 237 -13.47 3.82 12.53
CA ASN A 237 -12.55 4.01 13.66
C ASN A 237 -12.74 5.38 14.34
N GLN A 238 -14.00 5.76 14.57
CA GLN A 238 -14.45 7.03 15.17
C GLN A 238 -14.21 8.29 14.31
N GLU A 239 -13.64 8.15 13.12
CA GLU A 239 -13.44 9.27 12.19
C GLU A 239 -14.62 9.38 11.23
N PRO A 240 -15.17 10.58 10.99
CA PRO A 240 -16.26 10.79 10.05
C PRO A 240 -15.79 10.52 8.61
N THR A 241 -16.71 9.97 7.80
CA THR A 241 -16.45 9.70 6.38
C THR A 241 -17.33 10.56 5.48
N ASP A 242 -16.95 10.68 4.22
CA ASP A 242 -17.72 11.41 3.20
C ASP A 242 -18.90 10.57 2.64
N SER A 243 -19.29 9.48 3.35
CA SER A 243 -20.39 8.63 2.88
C SER A 243 -21.72 9.35 2.93
N THR A 244 -22.45 9.29 1.83
CA THR A 244 -23.85 9.75 1.73
C THR A 244 -24.85 8.61 1.96
N ASP A 245 -24.36 7.39 2.19
CA ASP A 245 -25.20 6.23 2.46
C ASP A 245 -25.87 6.36 3.83
N THR A 246 -27.16 6.09 3.88
CA THR A 246 -27.96 6.21 5.10
C THR A 246 -28.38 4.83 5.59
N PRO A 247 -27.75 4.31 6.67
CA PRO A 247 -28.19 3.08 7.32
C PRO A 247 -29.61 3.22 7.87
N PHE A 248 -30.35 2.14 7.99
CA PHE A 248 -31.72 2.17 8.50
C PHE A 248 -32.11 0.87 9.21
N MET A 249 -33.11 0.96 10.08
CA MET A 249 -33.63 -0.19 10.80
C MET A 249 -34.83 -0.83 10.08
N ILE A 250 -34.87 -2.18 10.08
CA ILE A 250 -36.09 -2.95 9.81
C ILE A 250 -36.24 -3.94 10.96
N GLY A 251 -37.28 -3.76 11.76
CA GLY A 251 -37.40 -4.52 13.02
C GLY A 251 -36.20 -4.20 13.94
N ASN A 252 -35.49 -5.23 14.32
CA ASN A 252 -34.31 -5.12 15.18
C ASN A 252 -32.98 -5.17 14.40
N ASP A 253 -33.03 -5.26 13.07
CA ASP A 253 -31.83 -5.40 12.25
C ASP A 253 -31.42 -4.05 11.65
N MET A 254 -30.16 -3.67 11.81
CA MET A 254 -29.55 -2.54 11.14
C MET A 254 -29.15 -2.95 9.73
N TYR A 255 -29.77 -2.31 8.73
CA TYR A 255 -29.39 -2.45 7.32
C TYR A 255 -28.25 -1.48 7.01
N VAL A 256 -27.11 -2.04 6.60
CA VAL A 256 -25.86 -1.31 6.35
C VAL A 256 -25.49 -1.35 4.87
N PRO A 257 -24.84 -0.28 4.33
CA PRO A 257 -24.50 -0.19 2.92
C PRO A 257 -23.35 -1.14 2.57
N VAL A 258 -23.65 -2.18 1.78
CA VAL A 258 -22.68 -3.22 1.41
C VAL A 258 -21.48 -2.63 0.68
N HIS A 259 -21.74 -1.75 -0.29
CA HIS A 259 -20.67 -1.14 -1.11
C HIS A 259 -19.68 -0.32 -0.27
N PHE A 260 -20.18 0.45 0.69
CA PHE A 260 -19.33 1.23 1.59
C PHE A 260 -18.40 0.33 2.42
N ILE A 261 -18.98 -0.68 3.09
CA ILE A 261 -18.21 -1.63 3.92
C ILE A 261 -17.18 -2.38 3.07
N VAL A 262 -17.60 -2.91 1.91
CA VAL A 262 -16.73 -3.67 1.01
C VAL A 262 -15.55 -2.81 0.53
N ASN A 263 -15.80 -1.56 0.14
CA ASN A 263 -14.73 -0.65 -0.27
C ASN A 263 -13.78 -0.30 0.88
N ALA A 264 -14.31 -0.01 2.07
CA ALA A 264 -13.49 0.29 3.23
C ALA A 264 -12.61 -0.91 3.64
N LEU A 265 -13.08 -2.13 3.40
CA LEU A 265 -12.34 -3.37 3.58
C LEU A 265 -11.43 -3.73 2.37
N GLY A 266 -11.26 -2.81 1.41
CA GLY A 266 -10.43 -3.05 0.21
C GLY A 266 -10.95 -4.15 -0.71
N GLY A 267 -12.23 -4.50 -0.57
CA GLY A 267 -12.89 -5.51 -1.37
C GLY A 267 -13.43 -4.98 -2.70
N SER A 268 -14.11 -5.84 -3.42
CA SER A 268 -14.82 -5.49 -4.65
C SER A 268 -16.22 -6.10 -4.67
N LEU A 269 -17.14 -5.42 -5.34
CA LEU A 269 -18.52 -5.84 -5.51
C LEU A 269 -18.84 -5.97 -6.98
N ARG A 270 -19.35 -7.13 -7.39
CA ARG A 270 -19.77 -7.40 -8.77
C ARG A 270 -21.23 -7.80 -8.82
N PHE A 271 -22.01 -7.11 -9.61
CA PHE A 271 -23.41 -7.45 -9.87
C PHE A 271 -23.56 -8.15 -11.23
N ARG A 272 -24.28 -9.28 -11.25
CA ARG A 272 -24.70 -9.99 -12.46
C ARG A 272 -26.20 -9.77 -12.65
N SER A 273 -26.55 -8.95 -13.63
CA SER A 273 -27.94 -8.59 -13.91
C SER A 273 -28.77 -9.76 -14.44
N GLU A 274 -28.13 -10.70 -15.16
CA GLU A 274 -28.81 -11.84 -15.79
C GLU A 274 -29.35 -12.83 -14.75
N THR A 275 -28.62 -13.02 -13.64
CA THR A 275 -28.95 -13.98 -12.57
C THR A 275 -29.45 -13.33 -11.29
N ASN A 276 -29.47 -11.99 -11.20
CA ASN A 276 -29.73 -11.22 -9.98
C ASN A 276 -28.80 -11.65 -8.82
N GLU A 277 -27.51 -11.78 -9.10
CA GLU A 277 -26.53 -12.17 -8.11
C GLU A 277 -25.56 -11.03 -7.82
N ILE A 278 -25.23 -10.85 -6.55
CA ILE A 278 -24.21 -9.91 -6.09
C ILE A 278 -23.07 -10.73 -5.51
N TYR A 279 -21.88 -10.54 -6.08
CA TYR A 279 -20.65 -11.15 -5.61
C TYR A 279 -19.85 -10.10 -4.83
N ILE A 280 -19.62 -10.38 -3.58
CA ILE A 280 -18.77 -9.61 -2.68
C ILE A 280 -17.45 -10.37 -2.57
N TYR A 281 -16.37 -9.73 -2.97
CA TYR A 281 -15.03 -10.23 -2.80
C TYR A 281 -14.36 -9.33 -1.76
N LEU A 282 -14.23 -9.83 -0.56
CA LEU A 282 -13.41 -9.20 0.46
C LEU A 282 -12.00 -9.77 0.33
N ASN A 283 -11.03 -8.88 0.14
CA ASN A 283 -9.67 -9.26 0.43
C ASN A 283 -9.68 -9.63 1.91
N GLN A 284 -9.34 -10.88 2.25
CA GLN A 284 -9.26 -11.30 3.64
C GLN A 284 -8.03 -10.62 4.26
N PHE A 285 -8.21 -9.39 4.75
CA PHE A 285 -7.24 -8.75 5.63
C PHE A 285 -7.43 -9.36 7.01
N MET A 286 -6.80 -10.49 7.24
CA MET A 286 -6.61 -10.93 8.61
C MET A 286 -5.39 -10.20 9.16
N PHE A 287 -5.61 -9.12 9.89
CA PHE A 287 -4.63 -8.66 10.85
C PHE A 287 -4.76 -9.50 12.12
N PHE A 288 -3.64 -9.95 12.62
CA PHE A 288 -3.57 -10.69 13.88
C PHE A 288 -3.35 -9.74 15.07
N SER A 289 -2.99 -8.49 14.78
CA SER A 289 -2.64 -7.45 15.76
C SER A 289 -3.53 -6.22 15.64
N ASP A 290 -3.65 -5.50 16.75
CA ASP A 290 -4.31 -4.20 16.79
C ASP A 290 -3.38 -3.08 16.29
N PHE A 291 -3.99 -2.02 15.75
CA PHE A 291 -3.29 -0.83 15.35
C PHE A 291 -2.97 0.07 16.55
N LEU A 292 -1.73 0.57 16.59
CA LEU A 292 -1.37 1.64 17.52
C LEU A 292 -2.05 2.95 17.11
N PRO A 293 -2.57 3.74 18.07
CA PRO A 293 -3.17 5.03 17.80
C PRO A 293 -2.17 6.02 17.18
N LYS A 294 -2.57 6.68 16.11
CA LYS A 294 -1.77 7.76 15.52
C LYS A 294 -1.79 9.00 16.40
N GLN A 295 -0.64 9.66 16.47
CA GLN A 295 -0.43 10.95 17.09
C GLN A 295 0.11 11.93 16.06
N GLU A 296 -0.15 13.21 16.23
CA GLU A 296 0.37 14.28 15.39
C GLU A 296 1.51 15.03 16.08
N GLY A 297 2.49 15.43 15.29
CA GLY A 297 3.59 16.29 15.71
C GLY A 297 4.97 15.77 15.33
N PRO A 298 5.98 16.66 15.32
CA PRO A 298 7.34 16.30 14.99
C PRO A 298 8.07 15.69 16.19
N LEU A 299 8.79 14.59 15.98
CA LEU A 299 9.65 13.99 17.00
C LEU A 299 11.11 14.51 17.00
N GLY A 300 11.47 15.31 16.00
CA GLY A 300 12.84 15.79 15.80
C GLY A 300 13.59 14.95 14.76
N VAL A 301 14.87 15.25 14.54
CA VAL A 301 15.73 14.53 13.61
C VAL A 301 16.43 13.39 14.35
N PRO A 302 16.26 12.12 13.94
CA PRO A 302 16.95 11.01 14.57
C PRO A 302 18.41 10.97 14.12
N ALA A 303 19.28 10.41 14.95
CA ALA A 303 20.60 9.96 14.53
C ALA A 303 20.48 8.70 13.65
N LEU A 304 21.55 8.35 12.97
CA LEU A 304 21.64 7.03 12.32
C LEU A 304 21.94 5.96 13.39
N ILE A 305 21.37 4.77 13.26
CA ILE A 305 21.78 3.65 14.12
C ILE A 305 23.28 3.40 13.94
N PRO A 306 24.09 3.36 15.01
CA PRO A 306 25.55 3.35 14.85
C PRO A 306 26.09 2.04 14.27
N GLU A 307 25.53 0.92 14.71
CA GLU A 307 25.96 -0.42 14.32
C GLU A 307 24.79 -1.34 14.08
N ALA A 308 24.86 -2.12 13.00
CA ALA A 308 23.94 -3.18 12.69
C ALA A 308 24.68 -4.37 12.09
N ALA A 309 24.18 -5.58 12.33
CA ALA A 309 24.71 -6.82 11.79
C ALA A 309 23.62 -7.63 11.10
N ALA A 310 23.96 -8.24 9.98
CA ALA A 310 23.10 -9.25 9.36
C ALA A 310 23.33 -10.60 10.08
N THR A 311 22.24 -11.23 10.56
CA THR A 311 22.30 -12.39 11.44
C THR A 311 21.31 -13.48 11.06
N GLY A 312 21.38 -14.60 11.78
CA GLY A 312 20.55 -15.78 11.53
C GLY A 312 21.09 -16.65 10.39
N ASN A 313 20.58 -17.88 10.30
CA ASN A 313 21.06 -18.88 9.34
C ASN A 313 20.15 -19.03 8.12
N ARG A 314 19.06 -18.27 8.07
CA ARG A 314 18.12 -18.32 6.95
C ARG A 314 18.61 -17.40 5.83
N GLN A 315 18.83 -17.97 4.64
CA GLN A 315 19.20 -17.20 3.44
C GLN A 315 17.97 -16.49 2.88
N LEU A 316 18.17 -15.30 2.31
CA LEU A 316 17.13 -14.48 1.75
C LEU A 316 17.24 -14.42 0.24
N LEU A 317 16.17 -14.72 -0.48
CA LEU A 317 16.00 -14.44 -1.92
C LEU A 317 14.92 -13.36 -2.09
N ILE A 318 15.26 -12.28 -2.78
CA ILE A 318 14.31 -11.21 -3.12
C ILE A 318 14.05 -11.18 -4.62
N SER A 319 12.76 -11.05 -4.95
CA SER A 319 12.22 -10.91 -6.29
C SER A 319 11.30 -9.69 -6.35
N ASP A 320 11.89 -8.51 -6.52
CA ASP A 320 11.17 -7.23 -6.62
C ASP A 320 11.69 -6.37 -7.80
N ASN A 321 12.57 -6.93 -8.62
CA ASN A 321 13.04 -6.27 -9.83
C ASN A 321 13.06 -7.27 -11.01
N PRO A 322 12.23 -7.06 -12.03
CA PRO A 322 11.34 -5.91 -12.22
C PRO A 322 10.11 -5.97 -11.30
N GLU A 323 9.78 -4.86 -10.60
CA GLU A 323 8.55 -4.76 -9.83
C GLU A 323 7.33 -4.78 -10.76
N THR A 324 7.31 -3.87 -11.74
CA THR A 324 6.22 -3.79 -12.70
C THR A 324 6.50 -4.65 -13.94
N LEU A 325 5.66 -5.65 -14.12
CA LEU A 325 5.73 -6.59 -15.23
C LEU A 325 4.99 -6.00 -16.45
N ARG A 326 5.75 -5.52 -17.44
CA ARG A 326 5.25 -4.89 -18.68
C ARG A 326 5.72 -5.66 -19.91
N PRO A 327 5.03 -5.55 -21.07
CA PRO A 327 5.43 -6.26 -22.30
C PRO A 327 6.86 -5.99 -22.76
N ASN A 328 7.38 -4.78 -22.53
CA ASN A 328 8.76 -4.41 -22.84
C ASN A 328 9.80 -4.92 -21.85
N VAL A 329 9.38 -5.41 -20.69
CA VAL A 329 10.23 -5.96 -19.63
C VAL A 329 10.14 -7.49 -19.61
N VAL A 330 8.95 -8.04 -19.87
CA VAL A 330 8.67 -9.48 -19.93
C VAL A 330 8.41 -9.86 -21.40
N PRO A 331 9.47 -10.17 -22.16
CA PRO A 331 9.35 -10.34 -23.62
C PRO A 331 8.83 -11.71 -24.05
N LYS A 332 8.72 -12.67 -23.13
CA LYS A 332 8.28 -14.04 -23.39
C LYS A 332 7.08 -14.42 -22.53
N SER A 333 6.33 -15.43 -22.94
CA SER A 333 5.21 -16.01 -22.19
C SER A 333 5.62 -16.69 -20.87
N SER A 334 6.89 -17.07 -20.75
CA SER A 334 7.46 -17.70 -19.56
C SER A 334 8.87 -17.17 -19.32
N VAL A 335 9.17 -16.75 -18.08
CA VAL A 335 10.46 -16.17 -17.70
C VAL A 335 10.82 -16.48 -16.24
N THR A 336 12.11 -16.45 -15.92
CA THR A 336 12.62 -16.40 -14.56
C THR A 336 12.74 -14.93 -14.14
N LEU A 337 12.19 -14.59 -12.96
CA LEU A 337 12.25 -13.24 -12.40
C LEU A 337 13.49 -13.06 -11.52
N SER A 338 13.75 -14.05 -10.66
CA SER A 338 14.91 -14.05 -9.75
C SER A 338 15.37 -15.49 -9.50
N GLU A 339 16.65 -15.67 -9.17
CA GLU A 339 17.19 -16.98 -8.83
C GLU A 339 18.23 -16.92 -7.73
N HIS A 340 18.37 -18.03 -7.00
CA HIS A 340 19.42 -18.28 -6.04
C HIS A 340 19.99 -19.68 -6.25
N VAL A 341 21.22 -19.72 -6.77
CA VAL A 341 22.00 -20.97 -6.95
C VAL A 341 22.70 -21.27 -5.63
N VAL A 342 22.43 -22.45 -5.10
CA VAL A 342 22.91 -22.87 -3.77
C VAL A 342 23.79 -24.11 -3.92
N THR A 343 24.95 -24.07 -3.27
CA THR A 343 25.75 -25.25 -2.96
C THR A 343 26.00 -25.23 -1.46
N SER A 344 25.54 -26.23 -0.75
CA SER A 344 25.60 -26.29 0.72
C SER A 344 26.18 -27.59 1.19
N GLU A 345 27.20 -27.51 2.04
CA GLU A 345 27.76 -28.66 2.78
C GLU A 345 26.93 -29.01 4.02
N GLN A 346 26.03 -28.11 4.43
CA GLN A 346 25.16 -28.31 5.59
C GLN A 346 24.07 -29.34 5.26
N ALA A 347 23.74 -30.18 6.23
CA ALA A 347 22.66 -31.16 6.07
C ALA A 347 21.28 -30.50 5.97
N ARG A 348 21.16 -29.24 6.40
CA ARG A 348 19.95 -28.44 6.38
C ARG A 348 20.26 -26.98 6.05
N THR A 349 19.51 -26.40 5.13
CA THR A 349 19.61 -24.97 4.76
C THR A 349 18.22 -24.36 4.76
N ASP A 350 18.04 -23.28 5.49
CA ASP A 350 16.78 -22.56 5.58
C ASP A 350 16.80 -21.35 4.64
N HIS A 351 15.67 -21.10 3.97
CA HIS A 351 15.51 -19.99 3.02
C HIS A 351 14.25 -19.20 3.32
N ARG A 352 14.30 -17.92 2.97
CA ARG A 352 13.16 -17.02 2.83
C ARG A 352 13.13 -16.48 1.41
N VAL A 353 11.99 -16.58 0.76
CA VAL A 353 11.73 -15.97 -0.55
C VAL A 353 10.71 -14.87 -0.35
N PHE A 354 11.08 -13.66 -0.71
CA PHE A 354 10.18 -12.50 -0.72
C PHE A 354 10.02 -11.99 -2.15
N GLY A 355 8.78 -11.72 -2.55
CA GLY A 355 8.50 -11.18 -3.88
C GLY A 355 7.42 -10.12 -3.86
N TRP A 356 7.55 -9.18 -4.84
CA TRP A 356 6.65 -8.06 -4.97
C TRP A 356 6.55 -7.66 -6.44
N HIS A 357 5.38 -7.86 -7.06
CA HIS A 357 5.20 -7.62 -8.49
C HIS A 357 3.84 -7.03 -8.82
N VAL A 358 3.80 -6.13 -9.81
CA VAL A 358 2.59 -5.56 -10.41
C VAL A 358 2.41 -6.11 -11.81
N ASN A 359 1.23 -6.63 -12.13
CA ASN A 359 0.93 -7.16 -13.47
C ASN A 359 0.34 -6.08 -14.39
N GLU A 360 1.16 -5.45 -15.21
CA GLU A 360 0.73 -4.55 -16.29
C GLU A 360 0.88 -5.22 -17.69
N LEU A 361 0.78 -6.55 -17.76
CA LEU A 361 0.84 -7.29 -19.04
C LEU A 361 -0.49 -7.32 -19.79
N GLY A 362 -1.59 -6.86 -19.17
CA GLY A 362 -2.93 -6.86 -19.77
C GLY A 362 -3.57 -8.25 -19.86
N LYS A 363 -2.98 -9.27 -19.24
CA LYS A 363 -3.44 -10.68 -19.25
C LYS A 363 -3.18 -11.33 -17.90
N ILE A 364 -3.89 -12.43 -17.62
CA ILE A 364 -3.64 -13.25 -16.44
C ILE A 364 -2.29 -13.94 -16.59
N VAL A 365 -1.48 -13.92 -15.52
CA VAL A 365 -0.23 -14.66 -15.44
C VAL A 365 -0.16 -15.46 -14.14
N HIS A 366 0.73 -16.45 -14.13
CA HIS A 366 0.99 -17.30 -12.98
C HIS A 366 2.44 -17.08 -12.53
N LEU A 367 2.63 -16.75 -11.26
CA LEU A 367 3.94 -16.73 -10.65
C LEU A 367 4.14 -18.03 -9.88
N GLY A 368 5.37 -18.48 -9.76
CA GLY A 368 5.72 -19.66 -8.97
C GLY A 368 7.04 -19.49 -8.24
N ILE A 369 7.16 -20.18 -7.12
CA ILE A 369 8.44 -20.43 -6.46
C ILE A 369 8.78 -21.89 -6.74
N THR A 370 9.92 -22.12 -7.40
CA THR A 370 10.37 -23.45 -7.79
C THR A 370 11.73 -23.76 -7.17
N ILE A 371 12.00 -25.03 -6.94
CA ILE A 371 13.32 -25.55 -6.57
C ILE A 371 13.73 -26.67 -7.53
N GLU A 372 14.86 -26.49 -8.17
CA GLU A 372 15.48 -27.48 -9.05
C GLU A 372 16.64 -28.12 -8.32
N ASN A 373 16.66 -29.45 -8.24
CA ASN A 373 17.81 -30.18 -7.73
C ASN A 373 18.87 -30.33 -8.85
N THR A 374 19.92 -29.54 -8.76
CA THR A 374 21.05 -29.55 -9.71
C THR A 374 22.20 -30.45 -9.24
N GLY A 375 22.05 -31.07 -8.06
CA GLY A 375 23.03 -31.98 -7.49
C GLY A 375 22.94 -33.41 -7.99
N GLN A 376 23.74 -34.30 -7.37
CA GLN A 376 23.78 -35.73 -7.71
C GLN A 376 22.96 -36.61 -6.75
N SER A 377 22.56 -36.07 -5.60
CA SER A 377 21.76 -36.75 -4.58
C SER A 377 20.38 -36.11 -4.45
N ALA A 378 19.39 -36.89 -4.07
CA ALA A 378 18.05 -36.34 -3.77
C ALA A 378 18.11 -35.36 -2.59
N ILE A 379 17.31 -34.31 -2.68
CA ILE A 379 17.05 -33.36 -1.58
C ILE A 379 15.62 -33.54 -1.09
N THR A 380 15.40 -33.23 0.18
CA THR A 380 14.06 -33.31 0.80
C THR A 380 13.62 -31.93 1.27
N LEU A 381 12.34 -31.64 1.06
CA LEU A 381 11.65 -30.44 1.53
C LEU A 381 10.72 -30.87 2.66
N PRO A 382 11.08 -30.67 3.95
CA PRO A 382 10.23 -31.09 5.06
C PRO A 382 8.85 -30.44 5.04
N ALA A 383 8.80 -29.15 4.95
CA ALA A 383 7.61 -28.34 4.75
C ALA A 383 8.01 -26.94 4.30
N SER A 384 7.17 -26.29 3.55
CA SER A 384 7.26 -24.85 3.29
C SER A 384 6.03 -24.14 3.85
N THR A 385 6.24 -22.92 4.31
CA THR A 385 5.16 -22.06 4.80
C THR A 385 5.24 -20.71 4.11
N GLY A 386 4.11 -20.06 3.93
CA GLY A 386 4.11 -18.74 3.27
C GLY A 386 2.85 -17.94 3.54
N TYR A 387 2.93 -16.67 3.21
CA TYR A 387 1.81 -15.75 3.27
C TYR A 387 1.80 -14.88 2.02
N THR A 388 0.61 -14.68 1.44
CA THR A 388 0.48 -14.00 0.15
C THR A 388 -0.74 -13.10 0.17
N LYS A 389 -0.57 -11.90 -0.31
CA LYS A 389 -1.65 -10.94 -0.52
C LYS A 389 -1.61 -10.33 -1.92
N LYS A 390 -2.77 -9.95 -2.42
CA LYS A 390 -2.95 -9.31 -3.73
C LYS A 390 -3.94 -8.16 -3.58
N SER A 391 -3.70 -7.08 -4.31
CA SER A 391 -4.62 -5.94 -4.36
C SER A 391 -4.58 -5.29 -5.73
N ASN A 392 -5.66 -4.63 -6.12
CA ASN A 392 -5.72 -3.76 -7.29
C ASN A 392 -6.06 -2.30 -6.90
N ASN A 393 -5.97 -1.98 -5.63
CA ASN A 393 -6.16 -0.62 -5.14
C ASN A 393 -4.82 0.10 -4.90
N THR A 394 -4.86 1.38 -4.55
CA THR A 394 -3.67 2.21 -4.38
C THR A 394 -3.02 2.10 -2.98
N TRP A 395 -3.65 1.40 -2.03
CA TRP A 395 -3.19 1.26 -0.65
C TRP A 395 -2.36 -0.02 -0.44
N VAL A 396 -1.42 -0.25 -1.34
CA VAL A 396 -0.66 -1.52 -1.42
C VAL A 396 0.13 -1.85 -0.15
N ASN A 397 0.66 -0.85 0.54
CA ASN A 397 1.37 -1.05 1.81
C ASN A 397 0.42 -1.53 2.92
N TYR A 398 -0.83 -1.09 2.91
CA TYR A 398 -1.85 -1.51 3.86
C TYR A 398 -2.46 -2.87 3.47
N ASP A 399 -2.85 -3.02 2.19
CA ASP A 399 -3.58 -4.19 1.70
C ASP A 399 -2.71 -5.43 1.50
N VAL A 400 -1.45 -5.25 1.17
CA VAL A 400 -0.53 -6.32 0.78
C VAL A 400 0.63 -6.44 1.75
N GLY A 401 1.36 -5.36 2.00
CA GLY A 401 2.59 -5.40 2.76
C GLY A 401 2.38 -5.63 4.25
N LEU A 402 1.44 -4.91 4.85
CA LEU A 402 1.21 -4.96 6.30
C LEU A 402 0.67 -6.31 6.79
N PRO A 403 -0.31 -6.97 6.11
CA PRO A 403 -0.75 -8.31 6.50
C PRO A 403 0.34 -9.38 6.44
N ILE A 404 1.29 -9.24 5.49
CA ILE A 404 2.43 -10.15 5.40
C ILE A 404 3.38 -9.93 6.60
N ALA A 405 3.68 -8.67 6.94
CA ALA A 405 4.51 -8.33 8.07
C ALA A 405 3.92 -8.83 9.40
N ASP A 406 2.62 -8.63 9.59
CA ASP A 406 1.87 -9.11 10.76
C ASP A 406 1.91 -10.64 10.89
N ALA A 407 1.62 -11.35 9.79
CA ALA A 407 1.67 -12.81 9.76
C ALA A 407 3.06 -13.37 10.11
N VAL A 408 4.12 -12.71 9.65
CA VAL A 408 5.50 -13.12 9.94
C VAL A 408 5.84 -12.96 11.42
N LEU A 409 5.54 -11.80 12.03
CA LEU A 409 5.85 -11.56 13.45
C LEU A 409 5.03 -12.46 14.38
N HIS A 410 3.82 -12.85 13.98
CA HIS A 410 2.98 -13.82 14.68
C HIS A 410 3.34 -15.28 14.42
N ASN A 411 4.29 -15.55 13.52
CA ASN A 411 4.60 -16.91 13.05
C ASN A 411 3.35 -17.63 12.50
N ARG A 412 2.50 -16.93 11.77
CA ARG A 412 1.22 -17.38 11.19
C ARG A 412 1.31 -17.64 9.69
N LEU A 413 2.48 -18.08 9.22
CA LEU A 413 2.62 -18.50 7.83
C LEU A 413 1.85 -19.82 7.59
N GLN A 414 1.16 -19.89 6.46
CA GLN A 414 0.35 -21.05 6.09
C GLN A 414 1.21 -22.12 5.43
N GLN A 415 0.94 -23.39 5.69
CA GLN A 415 1.61 -24.49 5.01
C GLN A 415 1.31 -24.48 3.50
N LYS A 416 2.34 -24.62 2.68
CA LYS A 416 2.28 -24.57 1.20
C LYS A 416 2.57 -25.91 0.54
N THR A 417 3.55 -26.64 1.02
CA THR A 417 3.86 -27.97 0.52
C THR A 417 3.54 -29.04 1.58
N SER A 418 3.25 -30.26 1.12
CA SER A 418 3.17 -31.43 2.00
C SER A 418 4.54 -31.75 2.59
N GLN A 419 4.57 -32.27 3.81
CA GLN A 419 5.82 -32.71 4.43
C GLN A 419 6.48 -33.84 3.61
N GLY A 420 7.81 -33.78 3.53
CA GLY A 420 8.62 -34.85 2.98
C GLY A 420 8.65 -34.93 1.44
N THR A 421 8.42 -33.80 0.74
CA THR A 421 8.59 -33.77 -0.72
C THR A 421 10.03 -34.03 -1.09
N THR A 422 10.30 -35.15 -1.80
CA THR A 422 11.63 -35.49 -2.32
C THR A 422 11.81 -34.97 -3.73
N VAL A 423 12.91 -34.27 -3.97
CA VAL A 423 13.29 -33.78 -5.32
C VAL A 423 14.54 -34.52 -5.77
N ASN A 424 14.37 -35.42 -6.72
CA ASN A 424 15.48 -36.22 -7.28
C ASN A 424 16.40 -35.33 -8.15
N PRO A 425 17.65 -35.76 -8.40
CA PRO A 425 18.56 -35.08 -9.32
C PRO A 425 17.93 -34.74 -10.68
N GLY A 426 18.12 -33.50 -11.12
CA GLY A 426 17.57 -32.99 -12.38
C GLY A 426 16.05 -32.79 -12.39
N LYS A 427 15.39 -32.86 -11.25
CA LYS A 427 13.95 -32.59 -11.12
C LYS A 427 13.68 -31.26 -10.45
N THR A 428 12.54 -30.68 -10.78
CA THR A 428 12.04 -29.42 -10.23
C THR A 428 10.73 -29.64 -9.49
N ALA A 429 10.65 -29.12 -8.27
CA ALA A 429 9.41 -29.08 -7.50
C ALA A 429 8.84 -27.67 -7.44
N LEU A 430 7.51 -27.56 -7.42
CA LEU A 430 6.79 -26.33 -7.17
C LEU A 430 6.59 -26.17 -5.66
N ILE A 431 7.04 -25.05 -5.12
CA ILE A 431 6.92 -24.71 -3.70
C ILE A 431 5.60 -23.98 -3.43
N ASP A 432 5.31 -22.96 -4.24
CA ASP A 432 4.08 -22.19 -4.18
C ASP A 432 3.75 -21.60 -5.56
N SER A 433 2.48 -21.27 -5.78
CA SER A 433 2.06 -20.65 -7.04
C SER A 433 0.90 -19.66 -6.84
N PHE A 434 0.88 -18.64 -7.67
CA PHE A 434 -0.03 -17.51 -7.54
C PHE A 434 -0.58 -17.12 -8.90
N THR A 435 -1.89 -17.05 -9.05
CA THR A 435 -2.52 -16.42 -10.22
C THR A 435 -2.60 -14.91 -9.98
N LEU A 436 -2.10 -14.12 -10.92
CA LEU A 436 -2.09 -12.66 -10.86
C LEU A 436 -2.86 -12.08 -12.04
N HIS A 437 -3.99 -11.44 -11.74
CA HIS A 437 -4.82 -10.76 -12.72
C HIS A 437 -4.16 -9.45 -13.20
N PRO A 438 -4.56 -8.94 -14.40
CA PRO A 438 -4.12 -7.63 -14.84
C PRO A 438 -4.40 -6.54 -13.80
N ASP A 439 -3.50 -5.58 -13.68
CA ASP A 439 -3.56 -4.42 -12.78
C ASP A 439 -3.56 -4.77 -11.27
N TYR A 440 -3.29 -6.04 -10.93
CA TYR A 440 -3.08 -6.44 -9.54
C TYR A 440 -1.61 -6.40 -9.18
N ILE A 441 -1.35 -5.99 -7.93
CA ILE A 441 -0.08 -6.20 -7.25
C ILE A 441 -0.16 -7.45 -6.40
N ILE A 442 0.94 -8.15 -6.27
CA ILE A 442 1.13 -9.27 -5.36
C ILE A 442 2.35 -9.04 -4.48
N GLY A 443 2.19 -9.30 -3.19
CA GLY A 443 3.29 -9.53 -2.26
C GLY A 443 3.21 -10.97 -1.76
N PHE A 444 4.34 -11.64 -1.65
CA PHE A 444 4.45 -12.96 -1.05
C PHE A 444 5.74 -13.12 -0.25
N LEU A 445 5.66 -13.92 0.80
CA LEU A 445 6.81 -14.34 1.59
C LEU A 445 6.65 -15.83 1.87
N ASN A 446 7.69 -16.60 1.56
CA ASN A 446 7.72 -18.04 1.79
C ASN A 446 9.00 -18.42 2.54
N ASP A 447 8.86 -19.17 3.62
CA ASP A 447 9.95 -19.81 4.35
C ASP A 447 9.98 -21.29 4.00
N LEU A 448 11.13 -21.80 3.62
CA LEU A 448 11.34 -23.20 3.25
C LEU A 448 12.66 -23.72 3.78
N THR A 449 12.71 -25.02 4.01
CA THR A 449 13.90 -25.75 4.41
C THR A 449 14.27 -26.75 3.33
N VAL A 450 15.54 -26.87 3.04
CA VAL A 450 16.10 -27.91 2.18
C VAL A 450 17.01 -28.79 3.00
N GLU A 451 16.77 -30.11 2.99
CA GLU A 451 17.60 -31.12 3.63
C GLU A 451 18.33 -31.96 2.57
N GLY A 452 19.62 -32.11 2.77
CA GLY A 452 20.48 -32.90 1.89
C GLY A 452 21.96 -32.57 2.15
N THR A 453 22.80 -33.59 2.30
CA THR A 453 24.25 -33.39 2.50
C THR A 453 24.90 -33.08 1.15
N ASN A 454 25.79 -32.08 1.10
CA ASN A 454 26.43 -31.61 -0.14
C ASN A 454 25.39 -31.29 -1.24
N ALA A 455 24.30 -30.65 -0.86
CA ALA A 455 23.20 -30.35 -1.75
C ALA A 455 23.56 -29.23 -2.71
N SER A 456 23.21 -29.42 -3.99
CA SER A 456 23.24 -28.37 -5.03
C SER A 456 21.86 -28.22 -5.61
N TYR A 457 21.31 -27.01 -5.60
CA TYR A 457 19.98 -26.72 -6.10
C TYR A 457 19.84 -25.24 -6.49
N THR A 458 18.80 -24.94 -7.22
CA THR A 458 18.47 -23.56 -7.59
C THR A 458 17.02 -23.26 -7.21
N ILE A 459 16.83 -22.20 -6.40
CA ILE A 459 15.51 -21.65 -6.09
C ILE A 459 15.24 -20.53 -7.08
N ARG A 460 14.04 -20.53 -7.71
CA ARG A 460 13.63 -19.48 -8.65
C ARG A 460 12.26 -18.93 -8.30
N THR A 461 12.07 -17.65 -8.58
CA THR A 461 10.77 -17.07 -8.81
C THR A 461 10.54 -16.99 -10.31
N VAL A 462 9.45 -17.56 -10.79
CA VAL A 462 9.15 -17.73 -12.22
C VAL A 462 7.77 -17.16 -12.55
N LEU A 463 7.58 -16.77 -13.81
CA LEU A 463 6.31 -16.28 -14.34
C LEU A 463 5.98 -17.04 -15.61
N SER A 464 4.71 -17.41 -15.78
CA SER A 464 4.18 -17.99 -17.01
C SER A 464 2.75 -17.56 -17.29
N GLU A 465 2.35 -17.54 -18.56
CA GLU A 465 0.95 -17.43 -18.97
C GLU A 465 0.17 -18.73 -18.73
N GLU A 466 0.87 -19.86 -18.59
CA GLU A 466 0.30 -21.18 -18.34
C GLU A 466 0.69 -21.68 -16.95
N ALA A 467 -0.29 -21.95 -16.10
CA ALA A 467 -0.06 -22.42 -14.72
C ALA A 467 0.75 -23.72 -14.66
N GLY A 468 0.56 -24.63 -15.63
CA GLY A 468 1.25 -25.92 -15.70
C GLY A 468 2.71 -25.85 -16.14
N ALA A 469 3.18 -24.70 -16.64
CA ALA A 469 4.54 -24.56 -17.19
C ALA A 469 5.59 -24.13 -16.16
N LEU A 470 5.20 -23.77 -14.94
CA LEU A 470 6.10 -23.13 -13.95
C LEU A 470 7.34 -23.97 -13.61
N THR A 471 7.21 -25.30 -13.49
CA THR A 471 8.33 -26.20 -13.17
C THR A 471 9.25 -26.49 -14.34
N ALA A 472 8.90 -26.08 -15.54
CA ALA A 472 9.71 -26.25 -16.74
C ALA A 472 10.57 -25.01 -17.07
N ILE A 473 10.49 -23.93 -16.24
CA ILE A 473 11.20 -22.69 -16.47
C ILE A 473 12.56 -22.74 -15.78
N HIS A 474 13.61 -22.79 -16.59
CA HIS A 474 15.02 -22.87 -16.15
C HIS A 474 15.91 -21.79 -16.79
N ASP A 475 15.30 -20.86 -17.51
CA ASP A 475 16.01 -19.75 -18.17
C ASP A 475 16.72 -18.89 -17.11
N GLN A 476 17.75 -18.17 -17.54
CA GLN A 476 18.37 -17.14 -16.70
C GLN A 476 17.34 -16.05 -16.33
N PRO A 477 17.47 -15.42 -15.16
CA PRO A 477 16.58 -14.33 -14.76
C PRO A 477 16.58 -13.21 -15.81
N LEU A 478 15.47 -12.51 -15.91
CA LEU A 478 15.41 -11.27 -16.69
C LEU A 478 16.53 -10.31 -16.27
N PRO A 479 17.07 -9.48 -17.16
CA PRO A 479 17.97 -8.41 -16.77
C PRO A 479 17.32 -7.49 -15.71
N ILE A 480 18.12 -6.93 -14.81
CA ILE A 480 17.63 -5.93 -13.85
C ILE A 480 17.14 -4.68 -14.60
N ASN A 481 16.08 -4.07 -14.07
CA ASN A 481 15.70 -2.73 -14.47
C ASN A 481 16.56 -1.72 -13.70
N GLU A 482 17.65 -1.26 -14.31
CA GLU A 482 18.62 -0.33 -13.69
C GLU A 482 18.00 1.03 -13.29
N ARG A 483 16.86 1.39 -13.89
CA ARG A 483 16.15 2.64 -13.58
C ARG A 483 15.26 2.52 -12.34
N ALA A 484 15.01 1.31 -11.87
CA ALA A 484 14.18 1.04 -10.71
C ALA A 484 15.07 0.60 -9.52
N ALA A 485 14.90 1.26 -8.38
CA ALA A 485 15.64 0.96 -7.16
C ALA A 485 15.04 -0.21 -6.35
N HIS A 486 14.24 -1.07 -7.00
CA HIS A 486 13.61 -2.22 -6.34
C HIS A 486 14.62 -3.35 -6.13
N PRO A 487 14.65 -3.99 -4.95
CA PRO A 487 15.68 -4.96 -4.62
C PRO A 487 15.51 -6.28 -5.36
N ARG A 488 16.64 -6.87 -5.78
CA ARG A 488 16.72 -8.22 -6.31
C ARG A 488 18.08 -8.83 -5.99
N GLY A 489 18.07 -10.02 -5.45
CA GLY A 489 19.29 -10.74 -5.13
C GLY A 489 19.07 -11.81 -4.08
N ALA A 490 20.16 -12.47 -3.68
CA ALA A 490 20.16 -13.44 -2.60
C ALA A 490 21.28 -13.13 -1.62
N TRP A 491 20.99 -13.26 -0.33
CA TRP A 491 21.92 -12.93 0.77
C TRP A 491 21.93 -14.01 1.85
N PRO A 492 23.02 -14.12 2.64
CA PRO A 492 23.15 -15.19 3.63
C PRO A 492 22.19 -15.09 4.82
N HIS A 493 21.58 -13.93 5.05
CA HIS A 493 20.80 -13.66 6.24
C HIS A 493 19.45 -13.00 5.90
N SER A 494 18.44 -13.28 6.70
CA SER A 494 17.10 -12.65 6.61
C SER A 494 16.73 -11.85 7.88
N THR A 495 17.70 -11.59 8.75
CA THR A 495 17.55 -10.80 9.98
C THR A 495 18.66 -9.75 10.04
N ILE A 496 18.31 -8.55 10.50
CA ILE A 496 19.24 -7.51 10.93
C ILE A 496 19.09 -7.36 12.42
N GLU A 497 20.22 -7.21 13.13
CA GLU A 497 20.26 -6.89 14.55
C GLU A 497 21.05 -5.61 14.79
N ALA A 498 20.52 -4.73 15.62
CA ALA A 498 21.16 -3.49 16.02
C ALA A 498 20.91 -3.21 17.50
N THR A 499 21.81 -2.44 18.11
CA THR A 499 21.66 -2.02 19.51
C THR A 499 21.76 -0.50 19.59
N PHE A 500 20.82 0.10 20.29
CA PHE A 500 20.88 1.53 20.62
C PHE A 500 22.05 1.81 21.56
N PRO A 501 22.67 2.99 21.50
CA PRO A 501 23.44 3.49 22.61
C PRO A 501 22.61 3.47 23.89
N VAL A 502 23.24 3.14 25.03
CA VAL A 502 22.56 3.05 26.34
C VAL A 502 21.82 4.35 26.63
N TYR A 503 20.54 4.24 26.93
CA TYR A 503 19.71 5.37 27.33
C TYR A 503 19.70 5.50 28.85
N SER A 504 20.12 6.66 29.37
CA SER A 504 20.01 6.95 30.82
C SER A 504 18.62 7.55 31.11
N ALA A 505 17.86 6.90 31.99
CA ALA A 505 16.56 7.40 32.40
C ALA A 505 16.68 8.82 33.01
N GLY A 506 15.78 9.71 32.62
CA GLY A 506 15.87 11.15 32.96
C GLY A 506 16.65 11.99 31.95
N SER A 507 17.31 11.38 30.97
CA SER A 507 17.99 12.11 29.90
C SER A 507 17.03 12.69 28.88
N ALA A 508 17.55 13.59 28.03
CA ALA A 508 16.78 14.15 26.92
C ALA A 508 16.33 13.05 25.93
N LYS A 509 15.19 13.30 25.28
CA LYS A 509 14.69 12.45 24.19
C LYS A 509 15.78 12.23 23.14
N THR A 510 15.98 10.97 22.77
CA THR A 510 16.88 10.57 21.68
C THR A 510 16.17 9.64 20.72
N GLY A 511 16.68 9.52 19.50
CA GLY A 511 16.10 8.62 18.52
C GLY A 511 17.09 8.23 17.44
N TYR A 512 16.87 7.03 16.87
CA TYR A 512 17.73 6.46 15.84
C TYR A 512 16.89 5.95 14.68
N SER A 513 17.40 6.17 13.46
CA SER A 513 16.78 5.65 12.24
C SER A 513 17.38 4.31 11.86
N ILE A 514 16.49 3.37 11.52
CA ILE A 514 16.80 2.03 11.00
C ILE A 514 16.35 1.93 9.55
N SER A 515 16.93 1.01 8.79
CA SER A 515 16.77 0.91 7.33
C SER A 515 17.11 2.25 6.65
N ASN A 516 18.19 2.85 7.11
CA ASN A 516 18.57 4.24 6.85
C ASN A 516 19.43 4.39 5.58
N ARG A 517 19.73 3.30 4.88
CA ARG A 517 20.52 3.25 3.64
C ARG A 517 21.99 3.65 3.78
N GLN A 518 22.48 3.81 5.00
CA GLN A 518 23.86 4.25 5.29
C GLN A 518 24.56 3.27 6.25
N THR A 519 24.36 3.44 7.55
CA THR A 519 25.09 2.66 8.58
C THR A 519 24.63 1.21 8.67
N ASP A 520 23.41 0.90 8.24
CA ASP A 520 22.83 -0.44 8.27
C ASP A 520 22.57 -1.05 6.89
N HIS A 521 23.09 -0.47 5.82
CA HIS A 521 22.95 -1.01 4.45
C HIS A 521 23.89 -2.21 4.24
N LEU A 522 23.50 -3.37 4.76
CA LEU A 522 24.30 -4.59 4.76
C LEU A 522 24.04 -5.51 3.56
N LEU A 523 22.91 -5.36 2.88
CA LEU A 523 22.52 -6.16 1.72
C LEU A 523 22.73 -5.35 0.45
N THR A 524 23.95 -5.39 -0.05
CA THR A 524 24.36 -4.65 -1.27
C THR A 524 24.28 -5.56 -2.52
N ALA A 525 24.33 -4.97 -3.70
CA ALA A 525 24.47 -5.72 -4.94
C ALA A 525 25.78 -6.53 -4.98
N ASP A 526 26.86 -6.00 -4.41
CA ASP A 526 28.18 -6.61 -4.44
C ASP A 526 28.28 -7.87 -3.60
N ASN A 527 27.59 -7.92 -2.43
CA ASN A 527 27.60 -9.10 -1.56
C ASN A 527 26.42 -10.05 -1.80
N SER A 528 25.60 -9.81 -2.81
CA SER A 528 24.56 -10.74 -3.24
C SER A 528 25.16 -12.01 -3.84
N PHE A 529 24.59 -13.16 -3.54
CA PHE A 529 24.92 -14.45 -4.17
C PHE A 529 24.43 -14.54 -5.63
N SER A 530 23.31 -13.86 -5.97
CA SER A 530 22.79 -13.82 -7.33
C SER A 530 23.63 -12.90 -8.20
N LYS A 531 24.38 -13.47 -9.15
CA LYS A 531 25.25 -12.72 -10.06
C LYS A 531 24.71 -12.66 -11.49
N THR A 532 23.83 -13.58 -11.87
CA THR A 532 23.29 -13.67 -13.22
C THR A 532 22.33 -12.51 -13.51
N ASN A 533 22.62 -11.75 -14.55
CA ASN A 533 21.82 -10.60 -15.01
C ASN A 533 21.61 -9.50 -13.95
N GLY A 534 22.54 -9.43 -12.97
CA GLY A 534 22.64 -8.36 -11.99
C GLY A 534 21.82 -8.55 -10.71
N SER A 535 22.20 -7.79 -9.71
CA SER A 535 21.51 -7.67 -8.42
C SER A 535 21.30 -6.20 -8.07
N VAL A 536 20.28 -5.91 -7.29
CA VAL A 536 20.00 -4.60 -6.69
C VAL A 536 19.93 -4.79 -5.19
N GLY A 537 20.70 -4.02 -4.43
CA GLY A 537 20.74 -4.11 -2.97
C GLY A 537 19.38 -3.88 -2.32
N ASN A 538 19.25 -4.35 -1.08
CA ASN A 538 18.04 -4.19 -0.25
C ASN A 538 18.28 -3.25 0.94
N PRO A 539 18.49 -1.95 0.72
CA PRO A 539 18.74 -0.99 1.80
C PRO A 539 17.49 -0.71 2.66
N GLY A 540 16.33 -1.16 2.22
CA GLY A 540 15.06 -1.06 2.92
C GLY A 540 14.74 -2.29 3.77
N HIS A 541 15.57 -3.32 3.76
CA HIS A 541 15.40 -4.57 4.50
C HIS A 541 14.01 -5.22 4.29
N PHE A 542 13.42 -5.06 3.10
CA PHE A 542 12.15 -5.72 2.75
C PHE A 542 12.32 -7.25 2.79
N GLY A 543 11.29 -7.93 3.29
CA GLY A 543 11.33 -9.39 3.49
C GLY A 543 12.15 -9.84 4.70
N MET A 544 12.76 -8.91 5.44
CA MET A 544 13.59 -9.19 6.62
C MET A 544 12.89 -8.82 7.91
N THR A 545 13.37 -9.41 8.99
CA THR A 545 13.06 -8.97 10.35
C THR A 545 14.20 -8.09 10.86
N TYR A 546 13.90 -6.93 11.41
CA TYR A 546 14.86 -6.01 12.00
C TYR A 546 14.69 -6.01 13.52
N LYS A 547 15.69 -6.50 14.26
CA LYS A 547 15.71 -6.53 15.71
C LYS A 547 16.51 -5.35 16.25
N VAL A 548 15.97 -4.70 17.25
CA VAL A 548 16.61 -3.56 17.93
C VAL A 548 16.58 -3.80 19.44
N ASN A 549 17.77 -3.84 20.03
CA ASN A 549 17.96 -3.83 21.47
C ASN A 549 18.09 -2.38 21.97
N VAL A 550 17.32 -2.01 22.97
CA VAL A 550 17.35 -0.68 23.58
C VAL A 550 17.77 -0.82 25.05
N PRO A 551 19.07 -0.80 25.36
CA PRO A 551 19.55 -0.86 26.73
C PRO A 551 19.28 0.44 27.48
N ILE A 552 18.81 0.32 28.72
CA ILE A 552 18.44 1.44 29.57
C ILE A 552 19.16 1.30 30.90
N VAL A 553 19.66 2.42 31.42
CA VAL A 553 20.17 2.51 32.78
C VAL A 553 19.38 3.52 33.59
N ASN A 554 18.96 3.15 34.78
CA ASN A 554 18.24 4.02 35.69
C ASN A 554 19.05 4.20 36.99
N ASP A 555 19.81 5.30 37.06
CA ASP A 555 20.63 5.68 38.24
C ASP A 555 19.91 6.70 39.13
N THR A 556 18.61 6.96 38.92
CA THR A 556 17.86 7.99 39.69
C THR A 556 17.48 7.54 41.11
N GLY A 557 17.64 6.25 41.40
CA GLY A 557 17.26 5.67 42.69
C GLY A 557 15.76 5.42 42.87
N THR A 558 14.92 5.82 41.92
CA THR A 558 13.47 5.58 41.90
C THR A 558 13.04 4.99 40.56
N ALA A 559 11.88 4.34 40.53
CA ALA A 559 11.31 3.87 39.26
C ALA A 559 11.08 5.04 38.32
N GLN A 560 11.43 4.89 37.06
CA GLN A 560 11.20 5.86 36.00
C GLN A 560 10.29 5.25 34.92
N VAL A 561 9.53 6.06 34.22
CA VAL A 561 8.76 5.60 33.06
C VAL A 561 9.41 6.14 31.81
N VAL A 562 9.77 5.25 30.89
CA VAL A 562 10.26 5.61 29.58
C VAL A 562 9.19 5.31 28.54
N ARG A 563 9.08 6.16 27.53
CA ARG A 563 8.18 5.97 26.38
C ARG A 563 8.99 5.77 25.13
N MET A 564 8.66 4.70 24.40
CA MET A 564 9.15 4.50 23.06
C MET A 564 8.15 5.04 22.03
N LYS A 565 8.65 5.62 20.94
CA LYS A 565 7.85 6.16 19.85
C LYS A 565 8.42 5.74 18.49
N ALA A 566 7.56 5.70 17.46
CA ALA A 566 7.98 5.43 16.09
C ALA A 566 7.39 6.42 15.10
N THR A 567 8.17 6.82 14.09
CA THR A 567 7.71 7.64 12.96
C THR A 567 8.45 7.28 11.67
N GLY A 568 7.77 7.36 10.52
CA GLY A 568 8.40 7.28 9.22
C GLY A 568 9.26 8.51 8.92
N ARG A 569 10.27 8.36 8.06
CA ARG A 569 11.17 9.46 7.65
C ARG A 569 11.30 9.62 6.15
N GLY A 570 10.91 8.61 5.36
CA GLY A 570 11.06 8.62 3.91
C GLY A 570 9.80 8.95 3.11
N GLY A 571 8.64 8.95 3.75
CA GLY A 571 7.32 9.10 3.13
C GLY A 571 6.23 8.44 3.96
N LEU A 572 5.23 7.84 3.34
CA LEU A 572 4.22 7.05 4.02
C LEU A 572 4.83 5.74 4.54
N TYR A 573 4.73 5.50 5.82
CA TYR A 573 5.27 4.33 6.47
C TYR A 573 4.17 3.50 7.13
N SER A 574 4.28 2.18 7.05
CA SER A 574 3.55 1.21 7.87
C SER A 574 4.41 -0.03 8.10
N GLY A 575 4.12 -0.80 9.14
CA GLY A 575 4.85 -2.02 9.48
C GLY A 575 4.24 -2.73 10.68
N ALA A 576 4.65 -3.97 10.90
CA ALA A 576 4.37 -4.69 12.13
C ALA A 576 5.56 -4.56 13.09
N ILE A 577 5.28 -4.41 14.37
CA ILE A 577 6.28 -4.23 15.42
C ILE A 577 5.94 -5.11 16.62
N LYS A 578 6.95 -5.77 17.15
CA LYS A 578 6.87 -6.58 18.37
C LYS A 578 7.75 -5.95 19.43
N ILE A 579 7.21 -5.71 20.61
CA ILE A 579 7.89 -5.02 21.70
C ILE A 579 7.76 -5.89 22.94
N ASN A 580 8.88 -6.36 23.50
CA ASN A 580 8.91 -7.25 24.65
C ASN A 580 7.94 -8.46 24.52
N GLY A 581 7.70 -8.92 23.28
CA GLY A 581 6.81 -10.04 22.99
C GLY A 581 5.42 -9.66 22.45
N ASP A 582 4.92 -8.45 22.73
CA ASP A 582 3.61 -7.98 22.26
C ASP A 582 3.70 -7.40 20.84
N ILE A 583 2.78 -7.82 19.97
CA ILE A 583 2.79 -7.44 18.56
C ILE A 583 1.69 -6.42 18.28
N HIS A 584 2.06 -5.37 17.58
CA HIS A 584 1.19 -4.27 17.18
C HIS A 584 1.43 -3.88 15.72
N LEU A 585 0.46 -3.18 15.13
CA LEU A 585 0.57 -2.60 13.81
C LEU A 585 0.80 -1.09 13.90
N ILE A 586 1.80 -0.62 13.18
CA ILE A 586 1.98 0.80 12.91
C ILE A 586 1.09 1.12 11.70
N PRO A 587 0.02 1.93 11.87
CA PRO A 587 -0.83 2.33 10.77
C PRO A 587 -0.03 3.15 9.74
N THR A 588 -0.57 3.37 8.56
CA THR A 588 0.10 4.26 7.61
C THR A 588 0.21 5.67 8.18
N ILE A 589 1.43 6.10 8.46
CA ILE A 589 1.77 7.40 9.04
C ILE A 589 2.59 8.25 8.07
N LYS A 590 2.38 9.57 8.13
CA LYS A 590 3.11 10.57 7.33
C LYS A 590 4.45 10.88 7.96
N ALA A 591 5.50 10.84 7.14
CA ALA A 591 6.87 11.08 7.58
C ALA A 591 7.02 12.39 8.35
N ALA A 592 7.62 12.32 9.54
CA ALA A 592 7.96 13.45 10.41
C ALA A 592 6.76 14.34 10.84
N GLN A 593 5.53 13.94 10.54
CA GLN A 593 4.30 14.66 10.90
C GLN A 593 3.43 13.83 11.85
N GLU A 594 3.40 12.53 11.64
CA GLU A 594 2.63 11.59 12.45
C GLU A 594 3.57 10.57 13.08
N TYR A 595 3.19 10.09 14.25
CA TYR A 595 3.92 9.05 14.98
C TYR A 595 2.96 8.15 15.74
N VAL A 596 3.48 7.10 16.33
CA VAL A 596 2.78 6.25 17.30
C VAL A 596 3.59 6.13 18.57
N ASP A 597 2.91 6.11 19.72
CA ASP A 597 3.50 5.67 20.97
C ASP A 597 3.52 4.13 20.96
N LEU A 598 4.69 3.54 21.19
CA LEU A 598 4.90 2.11 21.13
C LEU A 598 4.61 1.42 22.47
N ILE A 599 5.20 1.96 23.55
CA ILE A 599 5.08 1.41 24.89
C ILE A 599 5.48 2.48 25.93
N ASP A 600 4.78 2.47 27.06
CA ASP A 600 5.22 3.09 28.32
C ASP A 600 5.79 1.98 29.19
N TYR A 601 7.09 2.05 29.48
CA TYR A 601 7.81 0.99 30.15
C TYR A 601 8.39 1.50 31.48
N VAL A 602 8.10 0.78 32.57
CA VAL A 602 8.60 1.12 33.92
C VAL A 602 9.98 0.51 34.10
N VAL A 603 10.98 1.37 34.26
CA VAL A 603 12.38 0.98 34.48
C VAL A 603 12.70 1.14 35.97
N MET A 604 12.96 0.05 36.64
CA MET A 604 13.42 0.04 38.01
C MET A 604 14.87 0.53 38.10
N PRO A 605 15.36 1.01 39.28
CA PRO A 605 16.78 1.35 39.43
C PRO A 605 17.69 0.18 39.03
N GLY A 606 18.68 0.45 38.18
CA GLY A 606 19.60 -0.52 37.61
C GLY A 606 19.58 -0.55 36.08
N GLU A 607 20.01 -1.66 35.50
CA GLU A 607 20.04 -1.89 34.06
C GLU A 607 18.77 -2.62 33.62
N ASP A 608 18.26 -2.29 32.42
CA ASP A 608 17.09 -2.90 31.81
C ASP A 608 17.20 -2.87 30.29
N LEU A 609 16.33 -3.60 29.60
CA LEU A 609 16.37 -3.78 28.14
C LEU A 609 14.95 -3.79 27.56
N ILE A 610 14.71 -2.99 26.53
CA ILE A 610 13.53 -3.13 25.67
C ILE A 610 13.98 -3.83 24.37
N GLU A 611 13.32 -4.94 24.06
CA GLU A 611 13.54 -5.68 22.83
C GLU A 611 12.45 -5.32 21.80
N ILE A 612 12.88 -4.93 20.62
CA ILE A 612 12.00 -4.56 19.50
C ILE A 612 12.33 -5.43 18.30
N GLU A 613 11.31 -5.94 17.64
CA GLU A 613 11.40 -6.62 16.36
C GLU A 613 10.44 -5.98 15.38
N VAL A 614 10.95 -5.53 14.23
CA VAL A 614 10.17 -4.81 13.21
C VAL A 614 10.20 -5.58 11.90
N MET A 615 9.05 -5.67 11.24
CA MET A 615 8.97 -6.03 9.84
C MET A 615 8.27 -4.91 9.07
N HIS A 616 8.99 -4.31 8.12
CA HIS A 616 8.43 -3.26 7.27
C HIS A 616 7.39 -3.82 6.32
N ALA A 617 6.27 -3.14 6.17
CA ALA A 617 5.30 -3.48 5.14
C ALA A 617 5.91 -3.28 3.74
N GLY A 618 5.69 -4.20 2.82
CA GLY A 618 6.00 -3.97 1.41
C GLY A 618 5.28 -2.71 0.91
N GLY A 619 5.98 -1.87 0.16
CA GLY A 619 5.48 -0.57 -0.29
C GLY A 619 5.62 0.57 0.75
N ALA A 620 6.13 0.32 1.96
CA ALA A 620 6.41 1.37 2.93
C ALA A 620 7.63 2.20 2.54
N SER A 621 7.59 3.50 2.85
CA SER A 621 8.71 4.42 2.59
C SER A 621 9.64 4.50 3.80
N LEU A 622 10.89 4.10 3.62
CA LEU A 622 11.92 4.05 4.66
C LEU A 622 12.83 5.28 4.61
N PRO A 623 13.52 5.64 5.71
CA PRO A 623 13.72 4.88 6.96
C PRO A 623 12.59 5.00 7.99
N LEU A 624 12.58 4.10 8.97
CA LEU A 624 11.82 4.20 10.22
C LEU A 624 12.73 4.81 11.30
N ALA A 625 12.18 5.71 12.12
CA ALA A 625 12.86 6.21 13.30
C ALA A 625 12.16 5.77 14.58
N LEU A 626 12.94 5.27 15.52
CA LEU A 626 12.52 4.88 16.87
C LEU A 626 13.10 5.89 17.87
N TYR A 627 12.29 6.35 18.81
CA TYR A 627 12.68 7.31 19.83
C TYR A 627 12.42 6.77 21.22
N ILE A 628 13.23 7.20 22.18
CA ILE A 628 13.04 6.96 23.60
C ILE A 628 13.10 8.28 24.37
N GLU A 629 12.21 8.46 25.33
CA GLU A 629 12.19 9.58 26.25
C GLU A 629 11.69 9.13 27.62
N THR A 630 12.15 9.80 28.70
CA THR A 630 11.57 9.61 30.03
C THR A 630 10.36 10.54 30.16
N ILE A 631 9.23 9.97 30.57
CA ILE A 631 8.00 10.72 30.82
C ILE A 631 7.81 10.91 32.32
N GLN A 632 7.38 12.12 32.70
CA GLN A 632 7.18 12.51 34.12
C GLN A 632 5.83 12.02 34.65
#